data_0ff81b16108e5fd6da75dbda131c0d2b
#
_entry.id   0ff81b16108e5fd6da75dbda131c0d2b
#
_cell.length_a   1.000
_cell.length_b   1.000
_cell.length_c   1.000
_cell.angle_alpha   90.00
_cell.angle_beta   90.00
_cell.angle_gamma   90.00
#
_symmetry.space_group_name_H-M   'P 1'
#
loop_
_entity.id
_entity.type
_entity.pdbx_description
1 polymer ?
#
loop_
_entity_poly.entity_id
_entity_poly.type
_entity_poly.pdbx_seq_one_letter_code
_entity_poly.pdbx_strand_id
1 'polypeptide(L)'
;MALWVVTLSSLVMTSVFAGLQEFREAPTYREVNPGGTVVLPCRVVNKLGECRWEKDGTPVGMYRDKYEWDGDQASGDCSLRVKEANIEYDNGVWQCQVTASDFTQQDTLISEGAELVVRGEP
;
A
#
# COMPACT_ATOMS: atom_id res chain seq x y z
N MET A 1 -35.35 -1.29 -33.30
CA MET A 1 -34.23 -2.16 -33.68
C MET A 1 -32.89 -1.49 -33.41
N ALA A 2 -32.77 -0.21 -33.65
CA ALA A 2 -31.50 0.52 -33.40
C ALA A 2 -31.10 0.59 -31.93
N LEU A 3 -32.02 0.43 -31.01
CA LEU A 3 -31.79 0.53 -29.56
C LEU A 3 -30.82 -0.51 -29.02
N TRP A 4 -30.74 -1.66 -29.66
CA TRP A 4 -29.88 -2.76 -29.20
C TRP A 4 -28.40 -2.43 -29.28
N VAL A 5 -27.98 -1.77 -30.35
CA VAL A 5 -26.60 -1.44 -30.59
C VAL A 5 -26.09 -0.45 -29.55
N VAL A 6 -26.92 0.52 -29.18
CA VAL A 6 -26.54 1.55 -28.19
C VAL A 6 -26.28 0.92 -26.82
N THR A 7 -27.11 -0.04 -26.40
CA THR A 7 -26.97 -0.71 -25.13
C THR A 7 -25.63 -1.45 -25.02
N LEU A 8 -25.28 -2.19 -26.09
CA LEU A 8 -24.03 -2.94 -26.11
C LEU A 8 -22.80 -2.03 -26.05
N SER A 9 -22.83 -0.91 -26.74
CA SER A 9 -21.73 0.05 -26.73
C SER A 9 -21.49 0.62 -25.32
N SER A 10 -22.55 0.90 -24.59
CA SER A 10 -22.44 1.42 -23.22
C SER A 10 -21.74 0.42 -22.29
N LEU A 11 -22.07 -0.86 -22.41
CA LEU A 11 -21.46 -1.90 -21.58
C LEU A 11 -19.96 -2.03 -21.84
N VAL A 12 -19.55 -1.97 -23.10
CA VAL A 12 -18.13 -2.06 -23.47
C VAL A 12 -17.35 -0.89 -22.91
N MET A 13 -17.89 0.33 -22.99
CA MET A 13 -17.23 1.52 -22.48
C MET A 13 -17.06 1.47 -20.97
N THR A 14 -18.03 0.95 -20.24
CA THR A 14 -17.95 0.85 -18.79
C THR A 14 -16.76 0.02 -18.35
N SER A 15 -16.44 -1.08 -19.03
CA SER A 15 -15.34 -1.96 -18.65
C SER A 15 -13.96 -1.36 -18.94
N VAL A 16 -13.85 -0.37 -19.84
CA VAL A 16 -12.57 0.24 -20.20
C VAL A 16 -11.95 1.05 -19.05
N PHE A 17 -12.78 1.57 -18.15
CA PHE A 17 -12.30 2.44 -17.07
C PHE A 17 -12.01 1.70 -15.77
N ALA A 18 -12.00 0.39 -15.76
CA ALA A 18 -11.82 -0.41 -14.55
C ALA A 18 -10.37 -0.89 -14.38
N GLY A 19 -9.38 -0.02 -14.59
CA GLY A 19 -8.00 -0.48 -14.61
C GLY A 19 -6.98 0.29 -13.82
N LEU A 20 -7.30 1.48 -13.34
CA LEU A 20 -6.32 2.29 -12.61
C LEU A 20 -6.13 1.79 -11.19
N GLN A 21 -4.93 1.92 -10.69
CA GLN A 21 -4.61 1.57 -9.31
C GLN A 21 -5.24 2.54 -8.33
N GLU A 22 -5.75 2.01 -7.23
CA GLU A 22 -6.32 2.82 -6.17
C GLU A 22 -6.05 2.14 -4.84
N PHE A 23 -5.93 2.90 -3.76
CA PHE A 23 -5.86 2.32 -2.43
C PHE A 23 -7.24 1.79 -2.04
N ARG A 24 -7.27 0.53 -1.62
CA ARG A 24 -8.43 -0.04 -0.91
C ARG A 24 -8.30 0.27 0.57
N GLU A 25 -7.08 0.18 1.08
CA GLU A 25 -6.77 0.48 2.47
C GLU A 25 -5.40 1.10 2.54
N ALA A 26 -5.29 2.31 3.09
CA ALA A 26 -4.02 2.98 3.28
C ALA A 26 -3.58 2.84 4.73
N PRO A 27 -2.28 2.98 5.02
CA PRO A 27 -1.81 2.90 6.40
C PRO A 27 -2.38 4.04 7.24
N THR A 28 -2.60 3.74 8.52
CA THR A 28 -3.10 4.69 9.50
C THR A 28 -2.27 4.57 10.77
N TYR A 29 -2.47 5.49 11.69
CA TYR A 29 -1.79 5.51 12.98
C TYR A 29 -1.79 4.13 13.64
N ARG A 30 -0.64 3.75 14.18
CA ARG A 30 -0.48 2.49 14.93
C ARG A 30 0.43 2.71 16.12
N GLU A 31 0.20 1.97 17.17
CA GLU A 31 1.10 1.92 18.31
C GLU A 31 1.53 0.47 18.54
N VAL A 32 2.73 0.30 19.05
CA VAL A 32 3.27 -1.01 19.36
C VAL A 32 4.20 -0.91 20.56
N ASN A 33 4.24 -1.98 21.36
CA ASN A 33 5.18 -2.06 22.47
C ASN A 33 6.57 -2.42 21.95
N PRO A 34 7.64 -1.98 22.62
CA PRO A 34 8.99 -2.41 22.24
C PRO A 34 9.08 -3.94 22.19
N GLY A 35 9.68 -4.46 21.14
CA GLY A 35 9.80 -5.90 20.92
C GLY A 35 8.58 -6.53 20.28
N GLY A 36 7.48 -5.81 20.16
CA GLY A 36 6.25 -6.34 19.57
C GLY A 36 6.27 -6.31 18.05
N THR A 37 5.22 -6.88 17.46
CA THR A 37 5.02 -6.90 16.02
C THR A 37 3.79 -6.06 15.68
N VAL A 38 3.88 -5.28 14.61
CA VAL A 38 2.75 -4.48 14.14
C VAL A 38 2.67 -4.58 12.62
N VAL A 39 1.44 -4.54 12.10
CA VAL A 39 1.21 -4.54 10.66
C VAL A 39 0.71 -3.16 10.25
N LEU A 40 1.39 -2.56 9.27
CA LEU A 40 0.95 -1.34 8.62
C LEU A 40 0.18 -1.75 7.37
N PRO A 41 -1.12 -1.50 7.30
CA PRO A 41 -1.91 -1.97 6.16
C PRO A 41 -1.64 -1.14 4.92
N CYS A 42 -1.64 -1.79 3.77
CA CYS A 42 -1.62 -1.15 2.47
C CYS A 42 -2.18 -2.12 1.45
N ARG A 43 -3.41 -1.87 1.00
CA ARG A 43 -4.07 -2.73 0.01
C ARG A 43 -4.46 -1.91 -1.19
N VAL A 44 -4.20 -2.45 -2.36
CA VAL A 44 -4.30 -1.76 -3.63
C VAL A 44 -5.24 -2.51 -4.58
N VAL A 45 -6.19 -1.78 -5.15
CA VAL A 45 -7.09 -2.31 -6.17
C VAL A 45 -6.40 -2.16 -7.52
N ASN A 46 -6.52 -3.18 -8.38
CA ASN A 46 -5.96 -3.19 -9.73
C ASN A 46 -4.45 -2.98 -9.76
N LYS A 47 -3.74 -3.48 -8.75
CA LYS A 47 -2.30 -3.29 -8.65
C LYS A 47 -1.54 -3.98 -9.78
N LEU A 48 -0.72 -3.22 -10.49
CA LEU A 48 0.21 -3.72 -11.50
C LEU A 48 1.64 -3.21 -11.25
N GLY A 49 1.78 -2.06 -10.59
CA GLY A 49 3.09 -1.53 -10.23
C GLY A 49 3.69 -2.29 -9.05
N GLU A 50 4.81 -1.81 -8.57
CA GLU A 50 5.51 -2.40 -7.43
C GLU A 50 5.32 -1.56 -6.19
N CYS A 51 5.08 -2.24 -5.07
CA CYS A 51 4.93 -1.58 -3.79
C CYS A 51 6.29 -1.37 -3.13
N ARG A 52 6.38 -0.28 -2.38
CA ARG A 52 7.52 -0.03 -1.51
C ARG A 52 7.07 0.83 -0.34
N TRP A 53 7.87 0.80 0.70
CA TRP A 53 7.60 1.59 1.89
C TRP A 53 8.69 2.62 2.11
N GLU A 54 8.30 3.76 2.69
CA GLU A 54 9.24 4.78 3.13
C GLU A 54 8.94 5.13 4.58
N LYS A 55 10.01 5.42 5.31
CA LYS A 55 9.91 5.90 6.68
C LYS A 55 10.63 7.24 6.76
N ASP A 56 9.92 8.27 7.21
CA ASP A 56 10.46 9.63 7.31
C ASP A 56 11.11 10.09 6.01
N GLY A 57 10.50 9.71 4.87
CA GLY A 57 10.98 10.09 3.55
C GLY A 57 12.10 9.23 2.98
N THR A 58 12.53 8.19 3.69
CA THR A 58 13.63 7.33 3.25
C THR A 58 13.08 5.94 2.89
N PRO A 59 13.45 5.40 1.71
CA PRO A 59 13.01 4.05 1.33
C PRO A 59 13.49 3.00 2.34
N VAL A 60 12.62 2.04 2.59
CA VAL A 60 12.88 0.94 3.54
C VAL A 60 12.97 -0.36 2.76
N GLY A 61 14.07 -1.09 2.95
CA GLY A 61 14.24 -2.40 2.36
C GLY A 61 13.57 -3.48 3.19
N MET A 62 13.32 -4.63 2.55
CA MET A 62 12.81 -5.80 3.26
C MET A 62 13.98 -6.58 3.82
N TYR A 63 13.96 -6.83 5.12
CA TYR A 63 15.02 -7.54 5.82
C TYR A 63 14.37 -8.65 6.63
N ARG A 64 14.78 -9.89 6.36
CA ARG A 64 14.26 -11.04 7.10
C ARG A 64 14.31 -10.77 8.60
N ASP A 65 13.21 -11.14 9.28
CA ASP A 65 13.05 -11.01 10.72
C ASP A 65 12.96 -9.56 11.22
N LYS A 66 12.86 -8.59 10.31
CA LYS A 66 12.65 -7.20 10.70
C LYS A 66 11.49 -6.57 9.95
N TYR A 67 11.60 -6.42 8.63
CA TYR A 67 10.55 -5.85 7.79
C TYR A 67 10.18 -6.86 6.73
N GLU A 68 8.95 -7.31 6.75
CA GLU A 68 8.49 -8.34 5.82
C GLU A 68 7.15 -7.94 5.22
N TRP A 69 6.91 -8.41 4.00
CA TRP A 69 5.57 -8.28 3.43
C TRP A 69 4.62 -9.15 4.25
N ASP A 70 3.51 -8.56 4.69
CA ASP A 70 2.51 -9.30 5.47
C ASP A 70 1.59 -10.13 4.58
N GLY A 71 1.35 -9.66 3.36
CA GLY A 71 0.43 -10.31 2.43
C GLY A 71 1.08 -10.61 1.10
N ASP A 72 0.25 -11.02 0.14
CA ASP A 72 0.68 -11.32 -1.21
C ASP A 72 0.59 -10.07 -2.08
N GLN A 73 1.73 -9.51 -2.43
CA GLN A 73 1.81 -8.32 -3.25
C GLN A 73 1.12 -8.50 -4.60
N ALA A 74 1.22 -9.68 -5.19
CA ALA A 74 0.63 -9.93 -6.50
C ALA A 74 -0.88 -9.78 -6.47
N SER A 75 -1.52 -10.03 -5.34
CA SER A 75 -2.96 -9.85 -5.18
C SER A 75 -3.35 -8.46 -4.71
N GLY A 76 -2.38 -7.55 -4.53
CA GLY A 76 -2.62 -6.19 -4.11
C GLY A 76 -2.43 -5.93 -2.62
N ASP A 77 -1.99 -6.92 -1.86
CA ASP A 77 -1.75 -6.73 -0.42
C ASP A 77 -0.29 -6.38 -0.18
N CYS A 78 -0.04 -5.09 -0.01
CA CYS A 78 1.30 -4.56 0.23
C CYS A 78 1.53 -4.18 1.68
N SER A 79 0.76 -4.76 2.60
CA SER A 79 0.91 -4.50 4.02
C SER A 79 2.29 -4.91 4.51
N LEU A 80 2.81 -4.14 5.45
CA LEU A 80 4.16 -4.33 6.00
C LEU A 80 4.06 -4.85 7.42
N ARG A 81 4.82 -5.91 7.70
CA ARG A 81 4.97 -6.42 9.06
C ARG A 81 6.28 -5.90 9.63
N VAL A 82 6.18 -5.12 10.70
CA VAL A 82 7.34 -4.61 11.44
C VAL A 82 7.51 -5.51 12.67
N LYS A 83 8.63 -6.21 12.72
CA LYS A 83 8.92 -7.16 13.80
C LYS A 83 9.92 -6.58 14.77
N GLU A 84 9.83 -7.01 16.02
CA GLU A 84 10.72 -6.55 17.08
C GLU A 84 10.85 -5.03 17.10
N ALA A 85 9.72 -4.37 17.27
CA ALA A 85 9.63 -2.93 17.20
C ALA A 85 10.63 -2.24 18.13
N ASN A 86 11.33 -1.24 17.59
CA ASN A 86 12.38 -0.51 18.29
C ASN A 86 12.16 0.98 18.08
N ILE A 87 12.18 1.74 19.16
CA ILE A 87 11.88 3.18 19.08
C ILE A 87 12.89 3.91 18.19
N GLU A 88 14.14 3.48 18.19
CA GLU A 88 15.19 4.13 17.40
C GLU A 88 14.98 3.93 15.90
N TYR A 89 14.57 2.74 15.47
CA TYR A 89 14.49 2.41 14.05
C TYR A 89 13.08 2.51 13.48
N ASP A 90 12.05 2.29 14.28
CA ASP A 90 10.70 2.09 13.75
C ASP A 90 9.75 3.24 14.03
N ASN A 91 10.00 4.01 15.06
CA ASN A 91 9.16 5.16 15.40
C ASN A 91 9.29 6.22 14.32
N GLY A 92 8.18 6.65 13.75
CA GLY A 92 8.24 7.67 12.72
C GLY A 92 7.01 7.66 11.83
N VAL A 93 7.12 8.32 10.68
CA VAL A 93 6.02 8.47 9.73
C VAL A 93 6.28 7.57 8.53
N TRP A 94 5.36 6.65 8.29
CA TRP A 94 5.47 5.64 7.25
C TRP A 94 4.51 5.93 6.10
N GLN A 95 4.96 5.66 4.88
CA GLN A 95 4.14 5.79 3.68
C GLN A 95 4.26 4.55 2.81
N CYS A 96 3.14 4.14 2.24
CA CYS A 96 3.10 3.08 1.24
C CYS A 96 3.07 3.72 -0.14
N GLN A 97 3.91 3.25 -1.04
CA GLN A 97 3.99 3.77 -2.40
C GLN A 97 3.85 2.63 -3.39
N VAL A 98 3.22 2.91 -4.53
CA VAL A 98 3.08 1.95 -5.61
C VAL A 98 3.49 2.64 -6.89
N THR A 99 4.42 2.05 -7.63
CA THR A 99 4.84 2.61 -8.91
C THR A 99 3.69 2.52 -9.90
N ALA A 100 3.75 3.30 -10.98
CA ALA A 100 2.71 3.28 -12.01
C ALA A 100 2.56 1.89 -12.62
N SER A 101 1.38 1.60 -13.16
CA SER A 101 1.09 0.32 -13.83
C SER A 101 2.08 0.01 -14.93
N ASP A 102 2.43 1.03 -15.71
CA ASP A 102 3.50 0.97 -16.69
C ASP A 102 4.00 2.40 -16.95
N PHE A 103 4.99 2.55 -17.83
CA PHE A 103 5.61 3.85 -18.06
C PHE A 103 4.69 4.87 -18.74
N THR A 104 3.54 4.46 -19.27
CA THR A 104 2.59 5.36 -19.93
C THR A 104 1.43 5.78 -19.03
N GLN A 105 1.25 5.14 -17.87
CA GLN A 105 0.13 5.43 -16.97
C GLN A 105 0.55 6.41 -15.89
N GLN A 106 -0.41 7.23 -15.45
CA GLN A 106 -0.17 8.18 -14.37
C GLN A 106 -1.00 7.78 -13.15
N ASP A 107 -0.82 6.52 -12.74
CA ASP A 107 -1.56 5.95 -11.62
C ASP A 107 -0.63 5.52 -10.47
N THR A 108 0.50 6.20 -10.31
CA THR A 108 1.35 6.05 -9.13
C THR A 108 0.56 6.40 -7.88
N LEU A 109 0.75 5.63 -6.82
CA LEU A 109 0.08 5.87 -5.55
C LEU A 109 1.10 6.20 -4.47
N ILE A 110 0.76 7.19 -3.65
CA ILE A 110 1.54 7.55 -2.46
C ILE A 110 0.53 7.81 -1.36
N SER A 111 0.61 7.05 -0.27
CA SER A 111 -0.32 7.24 0.84
C SER A 111 0.04 8.49 1.63
N GLU A 112 -0.90 8.98 2.40
CA GLU A 112 -0.58 9.97 3.42
C GLU A 112 0.34 9.33 4.46
N GLY A 113 1.07 10.15 5.19
CA GLY A 113 1.93 9.67 6.25
C GLY A 113 1.12 9.06 7.38
N ALA A 114 1.54 7.89 7.84
CA ALA A 114 0.92 7.19 8.96
C ALA A 114 1.95 7.08 10.08
N GLU A 115 1.64 7.65 11.23
CA GLU A 115 2.55 7.62 12.34
C GLU A 115 2.55 6.24 13.01
N LEU A 116 3.72 5.67 13.19
CA LEU A 116 3.94 4.49 14.01
C LEU A 116 4.65 4.93 15.27
N VAL A 117 4.02 4.68 16.40
CA VAL A 117 4.57 5.02 17.70
C VAL A 117 4.99 3.74 18.40
N VAL A 118 6.29 3.62 18.67
CA VAL A 118 6.81 2.56 19.53
C VAL A 118 6.79 3.13 20.93
N ARG A 119 6.04 2.51 21.83
CA ARG A 119 5.86 3.05 23.17
C ARG A 119 7.18 3.08 23.92
N GLY A 120 7.37 4.13 24.70
CA GLY A 120 8.54 4.22 25.54
C GLY A 120 8.45 3.28 26.74
N GLU A 121 9.55 3.15 27.44
CA GLU A 121 9.58 2.41 28.68
C GLU A 121 8.67 3.09 29.73
N PRO A 122 7.95 2.33 30.53
CA PRO A 122 7.09 2.90 31.55
C PRO A 122 7.89 3.62 32.65
#